data_264361c25617ce2cf7b727fef4297019
#
_entry.id   264361c25617ce2cf7b727fef4297019
#
_cell.length_a   1.000
_cell.length_b   1.000
_cell.length_c   1.000
_cell.angle_alpha   90.00
_cell.angle_beta   90.00
_cell.angle_gamma   90.00
#
_symmetry.space_group_name_H-M   'P 1'
#
loop_
_entity.id
_entity.type
_entity.pdbx_description
1 polymer ?
#
loop_
_entity_poly.entity_id
_entity_poly.type
_entity_poly.pdbx_seq_one_letter_code
_entity_poly.pdbx_strand_id
1 'polypeptide(L)'
;PRSVILSEVSPATIDSGKKIELVERAEKTAWGKDPSVIQVKVMYGDAVRSLLVANSKGFLTEDRRDSIIFVVQGVVAHESLVETGYEPIGGTRGFELLREIPPEEIADRALSRALLTLKARKAPAGTMPVVLSSEAGGTMVHEAIGHGLEADLAGEGLSVYSGQIGNRVASEVITVIDDGTIPGLRGYDDEGNASEKTVLVENGILKTYMTDFITSVRFNLPLSGNGRRETYRNRPLPRMTNTIIQPGSLSPEEVISKAHKGVFVKKMGGGQVNTVNGDFVFSISEGYLIENGRIGEPIRGATLIGNGPKILKSIEYVGNDLGFGIGTCGKDGQGAPVADAQPTLLIPEITVGGEITGNE
;
A
#
# COMPACT_ATOMS: atom_id res chain seq x y z
N PRO A 1 3.49 -14.78 -26.87
CA PRO A 1 3.24 -15.52 -25.64
C PRO A 1 1.92 -15.04 -25.03
N ARG A 2 1.21 -15.92 -24.38
CA ARG A 2 -0.06 -15.64 -23.71
C ARG A 2 0.17 -15.69 -22.21
N SER A 3 -0.02 -14.59 -21.51
CA SER A 3 -0.15 -14.61 -20.06
C SER A 3 -1.64 -14.65 -19.75
N VAL A 4 -2.09 -15.75 -19.16
CA VAL A 4 -3.47 -15.87 -18.69
C VAL A 4 -3.40 -16.09 -17.19
N ILE A 5 -3.50 -15.01 -16.44
CA ILE A 5 -3.78 -15.09 -15.01
C ILE A 5 -5.28 -15.36 -14.92
N LEU A 6 -5.64 -16.60 -14.73
CA LEU A 6 -7.02 -17.02 -14.60
C LEU A 6 -7.46 -16.75 -13.18
N SER A 7 -8.39 -15.81 -13.02
CA SER A 7 -9.30 -15.84 -11.89
C SER A 7 -10.06 -17.18 -11.92
N GLU A 8 -10.27 -17.81 -10.77
CA GLU A 8 -11.09 -19.02 -10.69
C GLU A 8 -12.51 -18.77 -11.20
N VAL A 9 -13.03 -17.60 -10.87
CA VAL A 9 -14.37 -17.16 -11.27
C VAL A 9 -14.31 -15.72 -11.78
N SER A 10 -14.40 -15.56 -13.10
CA SER A 10 -14.42 -14.23 -13.70
C SER A 10 -15.65 -13.42 -13.22
N PRO A 11 -15.47 -12.19 -12.77
CA PRO A 11 -16.58 -11.35 -12.32
C PRO A 11 -17.59 -11.04 -13.44
N ALA A 12 -17.19 -11.14 -14.71
CA ALA A 12 -18.07 -11.00 -15.86
C ALA A 12 -19.12 -12.11 -15.98
N THR A 13 -18.89 -13.27 -15.35
CA THR A 13 -19.84 -14.40 -15.37
C THR A 13 -20.87 -14.33 -14.25
N ILE A 14 -20.72 -13.38 -13.34
CA ILE A 14 -21.58 -13.24 -12.17
C ILE A 14 -22.73 -12.26 -12.49
N ASP A 15 -23.94 -12.73 -12.22
CA ASP A 15 -25.15 -11.93 -12.37
C ASP A 15 -25.14 -10.70 -11.45
N SER A 16 -25.66 -9.58 -11.95
CA SER A 16 -25.70 -8.31 -11.22
C SER A 16 -26.51 -8.41 -9.91
N GLY A 17 -27.54 -9.24 -9.87
CA GLY A 17 -28.34 -9.47 -8.66
C GLY A 17 -27.50 -10.06 -7.54
N LYS A 18 -26.61 -11.01 -7.85
CA LYS A 18 -25.67 -11.56 -6.86
C LYS A 18 -24.68 -10.53 -6.34
N LYS A 19 -24.23 -9.62 -7.20
CA LYS A 19 -23.31 -8.52 -6.80
C LYS A 19 -24.04 -7.55 -5.86
N ILE A 20 -25.29 -7.22 -6.16
CA ILE A 20 -26.13 -6.37 -5.31
C ILE A 20 -26.37 -7.05 -3.96
N GLU A 21 -26.72 -8.34 -3.94
CA GLU A 21 -26.91 -9.11 -2.69
C GLU A 21 -25.70 -9.03 -1.75
N LEU A 22 -24.48 -9.07 -2.29
CA LEU A 22 -23.25 -8.94 -1.47
C LEU A 22 -23.13 -7.55 -0.83
N VAL A 23 -23.48 -6.50 -1.58
CA VAL A 23 -23.49 -5.12 -1.07
C VAL A 23 -24.54 -4.97 0.04
N GLU A 24 -25.77 -5.48 -0.16
CA GLU A 24 -26.84 -5.45 0.83
C GLU A 24 -26.51 -6.23 2.11
N ARG A 25 -25.83 -7.38 1.98
CA ARG A 25 -25.39 -8.19 3.12
C ARG A 25 -24.35 -7.43 3.96
N ALA A 26 -23.35 -6.80 3.32
CA ALA A 26 -22.37 -5.97 4.01
C ALA A 26 -23.02 -4.76 4.69
N GLU A 27 -23.92 -4.07 3.99
CA GLU A 27 -24.65 -2.92 4.53
C GLU A 27 -25.46 -3.30 5.76
N LYS A 28 -26.23 -4.36 5.67
CA LYS A 28 -27.03 -4.88 6.79
C LYS A 28 -26.17 -5.23 8.01
N THR A 29 -25.03 -5.89 7.77
CA THR A 29 -24.09 -6.23 8.84
C THR A 29 -23.52 -4.96 9.48
N ALA A 30 -23.10 -3.98 8.66
CA ALA A 30 -22.55 -2.73 9.14
C ALA A 30 -23.54 -1.95 10.01
N TRP A 31 -24.79 -1.79 9.57
CA TRP A 31 -25.84 -1.12 10.35
C TRP A 31 -26.21 -1.86 11.65
N GLY A 32 -26.15 -3.19 11.63
CA GLY A 32 -26.45 -4.02 12.80
C GLY A 32 -25.30 -4.08 13.84
N LYS A 33 -24.14 -3.50 13.55
CA LYS A 33 -22.94 -3.65 14.40
C LYS A 33 -23.06 -2.94 15.75
N ASP A 34 -23.54 -1.70 15.75
CA ASP A 34 -23.65 -0.87 16.96
C ASP A 34 -24.65 0.28 16.75
N PRO A 35 -25.42 0.67 17.78
CA PRO A 35 -26.35 1.80 17.70
C PRO A 35 -25.69 3.16 17.37
N SER A 36 -24.40 3.30 17.60
CA SER A 36 -23.64 4.53 17.28
C SER A 36 -23.34 4.69 15.79
N VAL A 37 -23.66 3.71 14.95
CA VAL A 37 -23.49 3.81 13.49
C VAL A 37 -24.46 4.83 12.92
N ILE A 38 -23.94 5.86 12.27
CA ILE A 38 -24.73 6.94 11.69
C ILE A 38 -24.71 6.99 10.17
N GLN A 39 -23.72 6.33 9.56
CA GLN A 39 -23.61 6.25 8.11
C GLN A 39 -22.86 4.98 7.69
N VAL A 40 -23.33 4.37 6.63
CA VAL A 40 -22.68 3.23 5.98
C VAL A 40 -22.60 3.50 4.48
N LYS A 41 -21.43 3.21 3.89
CA LYS A 41 -21.22 3.21 2.45
C LYS A 41 -20.56 1.90 2.08
N VAL A 42 -21.18 1.16 1.15
CA VAL A 42 -20.62 -0.05 0.57
C VAL A 42 -20.43 0.16 -0.92
N MET A 43 -19.27 -0.22 -1.44
CA MET A 43 -18.96 -0.14 -2.87
C MET A 43 -18.45 -1.48 -3.36
N TYR A 44 -18.96 -1.90 -4.51
CA TYR A 44 -18.46 -3.01 -5.30
C TYR A 44 -18.08 -2.50 -6.68
N GLY A 45 -16.91 -2.88 -7.15
CA GLY A 45 -16.47 -2.64 -8.52
C GLY A 45 -15.77 -3.85 -9.09
N ASP A 46 -15.97 -4.14 -10.35
CA ASP A 46 -15.20 -5.14 -11.07
C ASP A 46 -14.85 -4.68 -12.48
N ALA A 47 -13.79 -5.27 -13.03
CA ALA A 47 -13.44 -5.07 -14.43
C ALA A 47 -12.78 -6.32 -15.01
N VAL A 48 -13.07 -6.57 -16.27
CA VAL A 48 -12.35 -7.53 -17.09
C VAL A 48 -11.65 -6.77 -18.20
N ARG A 49 -10.33 -6.80 -18.20
CA ARG A 49 -9.52 -6.11 -19.19
C ARG A 49 -8.77 -7.12 -20.05
N SER A 50 -8.98 -7.08 -21.35
CA SER A 50 -8.20 -7.83 -22.34
C SER A 50 -7.25 -6.87 -23.05
N LEU A 51 -5.98 -7.23 -23.10
CA LEU A 51 -4.92 -6.44 -23.73
C LEU A 51 -4.25 -7.24 -24.83
N LEU A 52 -3.99 -6.56 -25.94
CA LEU A 52 -3.13 -7.03 -27.00
C LEU A 52 -2.05 -5.98 -27.23
N VAL A 53 -0.81 -6.35 -27.07
CA VAL A 53 0.33 -5.46 -27.28
C VAL A 53 1.18 -6.02 -28.41
N ALA A 54 1.40 -5.19 -29.42
CA ALA A 54 2.30 -5.48 -30.55
C ALA A 54 3.32 -4.35 -30.67
N ASN A 55 4.59 -4.69 -30.92
CA ASN A 55 5.64 -3.70 -31.12
C ASN A 55 6.55 -4.02 -32.32
N SER A 56 7.37 -3.05 -32.73
CA SER A 56 8.29 -3.17 -33.88
C SER A 56 9.44 -4.16 -33.67
N LYS A 57 9.64 -4.66 -32.44
CA LYS A 57 10.63 -5.71 -32.13
C LYS A 57 10.08 -7.12 -32.37
N GLY A 58 8.86 -7.22 -32.91
CA GLY A 58 8.21 -8.48 -33.20
C GLY A 58 7.50 -9.13 -32.01
N PHE A 59 7.33 -8.42 -30.90
CA PHE A 59 6.52 -8.91 -29.79
C PHE A 59 5.05 -8.77 -30.12
N LEU A 60 4.33 -9.84 -29.88
CA LEU A 60 2.88 -9.89 -29.86
C LEU A 60 2.47 -10.64 -28.60
N THR A 61 1.89 -9.93 -27.63
CA THR A 61 1.48 -10.48 -26.34
C THR A 61 0.01 -10.25 -26.10
N GLU A 62 -0.66 -11.23 -25.56
CA GLU A 62 -2.03 -11.13 -25.07
C GLU A 62 -2.03 -11.29 -23.54
N ASP A 63 -2.78 -10.46 -22.85
CA ASP A 63 -2.99 -10.53 -21.40
C ASP A 63 -4.46 -10.32 -21.08
N ARG A 64 -4.96 -11.00 -20.05
CA ARG A 64 -6.29 -10.80 -19.51
C ARG A 64 -6.21 -10.63 -18.00
N ARG A 65 -6.85 -9.57 -17.52
CA ARG A 65 -6.84 -9.17 -16.10
C ARG A 65 -8.28 -9.03 -15.64
N ASP A 66 -8.69 -9.90 -14.73
CA ASP A 66 -9.91 -9.74 -13.98
C ASP A 66 -9.54 -9.00 -12.68
N SER A 67 -10.36 -8.05 -12.26
CA SER A 67 -10.14 -7.30 -11.03
C SER A 67 -11.44 -7.07 -10.28
N ILE A 68 -11.34 -7.07 -8.96
CA ILE A 68 -12.44 -6.77 -8.04
C ILE A 68 -11.94 -5.78 -7.01
N ILE A 69 -12.83 -4.88 -6.60
CA ILE A 69 -12.70 -4.07 -5.40
C ILE A 69 -14.01 -4.11 -4.62
N PHE A 70 -13.92 -4.34 -3.33
CA PHE A 70 -15.04 -4.25 -2.40
C PHE A 70 -14.62 -3.38 -1.22
N VAL A 71 -15.42 -2.39 -0.88
CA VAL A 71 -15.09 -1.41 0.15
C VAL A 71 -16.27 -1.22 1.06
N VAL A 72 -16.02 -1.27 2.37
CA VAL A 72 -16.97 -0.83 3.38
C VAL A 72 -16.39 0.36 4.13
N GLN A 73 -17.19 1.40 4.24
CA GLN A 73 -16.92 2.55 5.09
C GLN A 73 -18.08 2.73 6.04
N GLY A 74 -17.79 2.80 7.33
CA GLY A 74 -18.77 3.09 8.37
C GLY A 74 -18.38 4.31 9.17
N VAL A 75 -19.36 5.14 9.50
CA VAL A 75 -19.19 6.30 10.39
C VAL A 75 -19.96 6.03 11.66
N VAL A 76 -19.28 6.21 12.77
CA VAL A 76 -19.86 6.09 14.12
C VAL A 76 -19.75 7.42 14.85
N ALA A 77 -20.72 7.71 15.69
CA ALA A 77 -20.74 8.94 16.50
C ALA A 77 -21.13 8.66 17.94
N HIS A 78 -20.48 9.36 18.86
CA HIS A 78 -20.85 9.41 20.27
C HIS A 78 -20.60 10.82 20.79
N GLU A 79 -21.66 11.49 21.26
CA GLU A 79 -21.63 12.92 21.63
C GLU A 79 -21.09 13.79 20.50
N SER A 80 -19.95 14.46 20.71
CA SER A 80 -19.27 15.31 19.72
C SER A 80 -18.19 14.58 18.92
N LEU A 81 -17.91 13.31 19.23
CA LEU A 81 -16.90 12.52 18.53
C LEU A 81 -17.53 11.81 17.35
N VAL A 82 -16.85 11.87 16.20
CA VAL A 82 -17.22 11.18 14.97
C VAL A 82 -15.98 10.49 14.43
N GLU A 83 -16.07 9.17 14.23
CA GLU A 83 -14.97 8.35 13.76
C GLU A 83 -15.38 7.52 12.53
N THR A 84 -14.44 7.27 11.66
CA THR A 84 -14.67 6.53 10.42
C THR A 84 -13.80 5.29 10.37
N GLY A 85 -14.43 4.16 10.08
CA GLY A 85 -13.73 2.93 9.72
C GLY A 85 -13.82 2.68 8.21
N TYR A 86 -12.75 2.21 7.64
CA TYR A 86 -12.62 1.96 6.21
C TYR A 86 -11.88 0.65 5.99
N GLU A 87 -12.46 -0.27 5.23
CA GLU A 87 -11.83 -1.54 4.87
C GLU A 87 -12.01 -1.82 3.39
N PRO A 88 -10.95 -1.68 2.59
CA PRO A 88 -10.92 -2.09 1.19
C PRO A 88 -10.35 -3.49 1.09
N ILE A 89 -10.96 -4.32 0.24
CA ILE A 89 -10.33 -5.52 -0.30
C ILE A 89 -10.42 -5.51 -1.81
N GLY A 90 -9.47 -6.11 -2.48
CA GLY A 90 -9.47 -6.16 -3.94
C GLY A 90 -8.16 -6.66 -4.52
N GLY A 91 -8.02 -6.46 -5.81
CA GLY A 91 -6.81 -6.80 -6.56
C GLY A 91 -7.12 -7.37 -7.93
N THR A 92 -6.07 -7.81 -8.62
CA THR A 92 -6.18 -8.54 -9.88
C THR A 92 -6.54 -9.99 -9.57
N ARG A 93 -7.79 -10.20 -9.17
CA ARG A 93 -8.39 -11.48 -8.78
C ARG A 93 -9.84 -11.53 -9.25
N GLY A 94 -10.41 -12.73 -9.25
CA GLY A 94 -11.80 -12.94 -9.59
C GLY A 94 -12.75 -12.92 -8.38
N PHE A 95 -13.95 -13.39 -8.62
CA PHE A 95 -15.04 -13.38 -7.64
C PHE A 95 -14.78 -14.33 -6.46
N GLU A 96 -13.84 -15.26 -6.58
CA GLU A 96 -13.38 -16.13 -5.48
C GLU A 96 -12.91 -15.32 -4.27
N LEU A 97 -12.38 -14.11 -4.44
CA LEU A 97 -11.95 -13.24 -3.35
C LEU A 97 -13.07 -13.00 -2.32
N LEU A 98 -14.32 -12.82 -2.80
CA LEU A 98 -15.48 -12.58 -1.92
C LEU A 98 -16.06 -13.86 -1.28
N ARG A 99 -15.52 -15.03 -1.66
CA ARG A 99 -15.77 -16.29 -0.94
C ARG A 99 -14.75 -16.50 0.15
N GLU A 100 -13.49 -16.12 -0.10
CA GLU A 100 -12.41 -16.18 0.89
C GLU A 100 -12.61 -15.17 2.02
N ILE A 101 -13.04 -13.95 1.68
CA ILE A 101 -13.31 -12.87 2.62
C ILE A 101 -14.76 -12.40 2.39
N PRO A 102 -15.72 -12.93 3.16
CA PRO A 102 -17.13 -12.58 3.00
C PRO A 102 -17.41 -11.09 3.24
N PRO A 103 -18.41 -10.50 2.56
CA PRO A 103 -18.79 -9.09 2.74
C PRO A 103 -19.11 -8.70 4.17
N GLU A 104 -19.65 -9.62 4.96
CA GLU A 104 -19.93 -9.43 6.38
C GLU A 104 -18.66 -9.22 7.20
N GLU A 105 -17.60 -9.95 6.88
CA GLU A 105 -16.30 -9.82 7.55
C GLU A 105 -15.66 -8.47 7.24
N ILE A 106 -15.78 -8.00 5.99
CA ILE A 106 -15.26 -6.68 5.58
C ILE A 106 -16.00 -5.58 6.34
N ALA A 107 -17.35 -5.70 6.45
CA ALA A 107 -18.18 -4.79 7.21
C ALA A 107 -17.82 -4.81 8.70
N ASP A 108 -17.62 -6.00 9.27
CA ASP A 108 -17.23 -6.16 10.67
C ASP A 108 -15.88 -5.50 10.96
N ARG A 109 -14.88 -5.71 10.12
CA ARG A 109 -13.54 -5.09 10.25
C ARG A 109 -13.62 -3.57 10.19
N ALA A 110 -14.36 -3.01 9.22
CA ALA A 110 -14.51 -1.55 9.06
C ALA A 110 -15.16 -0.93 10.29
N LEU A 111 -16.31 -1.47 10.74
CA LEU A 111 -17.06 -0.92 11.88
C LEU A 111 -16.35 -1.16 13.22
N SER A 112 -15.69 -2.32 13.40
CA SER A 112 -14.88 -2.58 14.59
C SER A 112 -13.75 -1.56 14.74
N ARG A 113 -13.11 -1.16 13.64
CA ARG A 113 -12.09 -0.09 13.65
C ARG A 113 -12.69 1.26 14.04
N ALA A 114 -13.82 1.66 13.45
CA ALA A 114 -14.48 2.90 13.81
C ALA A 114 -14.85 2.94 15.31
N LEU A 115 -15.43 1.85 15.82
CA LEU A 115 -15.81 1.72 17.23
C LEU A 115 -14.60 1.70 18.18
N LEU A 116 -13.48 1.09 17.75
CA LEU A 116 -12.23 1.10 18.49
C LEU A 116 -11.71 2.54 18.62
N THR A 117 -11.65 3.25 17.50
CA THR A 117 -11.15 4.62 17.43
C THR A 117 -12.04 5.58 18.22
N LEU A 118 -13.36 5.39 18.19
CA LEU A 118 -14.31 6.18 18.96
C LEU A 118 -14.05 6.13 20.48
N LYS A 119 -13.59 4.99 20.98
CA LYS A 119 -13.25 4.76 22.40
C LYS A 119 -11.78 5.01 22.72
N ALA A 120 -10.94 5.25 21.71
CA ALA A 120 -9.51 5.41 21.87
C ALA A 120 -9.16 6.74 22.54
N ARG A 121 -8.04 6.75 23.26
CA ARG A 121 -7.47 7.98 23.82
C ARG A 121 -6.82 8.83 22.72
N LYS A 122 -6.63 10.11 22.96
CA LYS A 122 -5.86 10.99 22.06
C LYS A 122 -4.42 10.50 21.93
N ALA A 123 -3.90 10.53 20.71
CA ALA A 123 -2.51 10.16 20.44
C ALA A 123 -1.53 11.12 21.12
N PRO A 124 -0.38 10.64 21.58
CA PRO A 124 0.71 11.51 22.02
C PRO A 124 1.27 12.29 20.83
N ALA A 125 1.78 13.49 21.10
CA ALA A 125 2.51 14.30 20.13
C ALA A 125 4.01 14.32 20.48
N GLY A 126 4.87 14.30 19.45
CA GLY A 126 6.31 14.42 19.62
C GLY A 126 7.09 13.39 18.82
N THR A 127 8.41 13.41 18.94
CA THR A 127 9.31 12.42 18.31
C THR A 127 9.46 11.21 19.21
N MET A 128 9.19 10.03 18.65
CA MET A 128 9.20 8.77 19.41
C MET A 128 9.39 7.56 18.49
N PRO A 129 9.73 6.38 19.06
CA PRO A 129 9.74 5.13 18.32
C PRO A 129 8.35 4.79 17.78
N VAL A 130 8.31 4.30 16.54
CA VAL A 130 7.09 3.79 15.90
C VAL A 130 7.35 2.42 15.31
N VAL A 131 6.51 1.46 15.64
CA VAL A 131 6.47 0.17 14.97
C VAL A 131 5.33 0.19 13.95
N LEU A 132 5.67 0.03 12.68
CA LEU A 132 4.69 -0.19 11.62
C LEU A 132 4.45 -1.68 11.48
N SER A 133 3.21 -2.11 11.63
CA SER A 133 2.80 -3.49 11.35
C SER A 133 2.88 -3.81 9.87
N SER A 134 3.03 -5.08 9.53
CA SER A 134 2.81 -5.56 8.17
C SER A 134 1.39 -5.26 7.66
N GLU A 135 0.40 -5.27 8.53
CA GLU A 135 -0.98 -4.89 8.20
C GLU A 135 -1.15 -3.40 7.84
N ALA A 136 -0.16 -2.55 8.13
CA ALA A 136 -0.15 -1.15 7.69
C ALA A 136 -0.06 -1.04 6.15
N GLY A 137 0.35 -2.11 5.48
CA GLY A 137 0.18 -2.31 4.04
C GLY A 137 1.12 -1.50 3.18
N GLY A 138 2.39 -1.46 3.35
CA GLY A 138 3.37 -0.94 2.36
C GLY A 138 3.22 0.52 1.89
N THR A 139 2.19 1.25 2.31
CA THR A 139 2.00 2.65 1.90
C THR A 139 3.26 3.49 2.15
N MET A 140 3.97 3.22 3.25
CA MET A 140 5.22 3.92 3.53
C MET A 140 6.28 3.65 2.48
N VAL A 141 6.50 2.40 2.05
CA VAL A 141 7.53 2.08 1.05
C VAL A 141 7.15 2.62 -0.32
N HIS A 142 5.86 2.60 -0.67
CA HIS A 142 5.34 3.19 -1.90
C HIS A 142 5.73 4.67 -2.00
N GLU A 143 5.42 5.43 -0.98
CA GLU A 143 5.61 6.87 -0.96
C GLU A 143 7.04 7.30 -0.61
N ALA A 144 7.67 6.65 0.39
CA ALA A 144 8.99 7.05 0.87
C ALA A 144 10.10 6.78 -0.14
N ILE A 145 9.95 5.76 -1.00
CA ILE A 145 10.98 5.38 -1.95
C ILE A 145 10.43 5.03 -3.34
N GLY A 146 9.28 4.38 -3.45
CA GLY A 146 8.77 3.84 -4.69
C GLY A 146 8.67 4.87 -5.81
N HIS A 147 7.93 5.94 -5.63
CA HIS A 147 7.84 7.02 -6.61
C HIS A 147 9.19 7.68 -6.92
N GLY A 148 10.05 7.80 -5.91
CA GLY A 148 11.38 8.36 -6.09
C GLY A 148 12.33 7.50 -6.93
N LEU A 149 12.02 6.21 -7.12
CA LEU A 149 12.81 5.27 -7.92
C LEU A 149 12.22 5.02 -9.32
N GLU A 150 11.22 5.77 -9.74
CA GLU A 150 10.74 5.77 -11.13
C GLU A 150 11.69 6.59 -12.00
N ALA A 151 12.20 5.97 -13.07
CA ALA A 151 13.34 6.50 -13.82
C ALA A 151 13.08 7.84 -14.55
N ASP A 152 11.82 8.16 -14.85
CA ASP A 152 11.46 9.46 -15.43
C ASP A 152 11.63 10.60 -14.40
N LEU A 153 11.40 10.36 -13.11
CA LEU A 153 11.69 11.32 -12.05
C LEU A 153 13.18 11.31 -11.67
N ALA A 154 13.73 10.13 -11.39
CA ALA A 154 15.11 9.99 -10.93
C ALA A 154 16.15 10.39 -12.01
N GLY A 155 15.89 10.07 -13.27
CA GLY A 155 16.77 10.42 -14.39
C GLY A 155 16.77 11.91 -14.76
N GLU A 156 15.66 12.61 -14.53
CA GLU A 156 15.51 14.05 -14.78
C GLU A 156 15.95 14.93 -13.58
N GLY A 157 16.43 14.34 -12.50
CA GLY A 157 16.81 15.12 -11.31
C GLY A 157 15.64 15.57 -10.45
N LEU A 158 14.45 14.99 -10.63
CA LEU A 158 13.20 15.33 -9.93
C LEU A 158 12.93 14.43 -8.74
N SER A 159 13.91 13.65 -8.32
CA SER A 159 13.83 12.77 -7.15
C SER A 159 15.01 12.98 -6.23
N VAL A 160 14.75 12.88 -4.93
CA VAL A 160 15.80 12.85 -3.89
C VAL A 160 16.79 11.70 -4.07
N TYR A 161 16.44 10.69 -4.85
CA TYR A 161 17.30 9.54 -5.19
C TYR A 161 18.03 9.69 -6.52
N SER A 162 17.93 10.82 -7.21
CA SER A 162 18.62 11.08 -8.49
C SER A 162 20.15 10.97 -8.33
N GLY A 163 20.78 10.18 -9.21
CA GLY A 163 22.24 9.96 -9.19
C GLY A 163 22.74 9.12 -8.00
N GLN A 164 21.86 8.43 -7.25
CA GLN A 164 22.25 7.68 -6.06
C GLN A 164 22.51 6.19 -6.31
N ILE A 165 22.50 5.71 -7.56
CA ILE A 165 22.86 4.31 -7.86
C ILE A 165 24.27 4.01 -7.33
N GLY A 166 24.41 2.90 -6.57
CA GLY A 166 25.65 2.51 -5.89
C GLY A 166 25.80 3.11 -4.49
N ASN A 167 25.00 4.11 -4.12
CA ASN A 167 25.08 4.74 -2.80
C ASN A 167 24.08 4.13 -1.80
N ARG A 168 24.37 4.34 -0.51
CA ARG A 168 23.48 3.93 0.58
C ARG A 168 22.28 4.88 0.70
N VAL A 169 21.09 4.37 0.44
CA VAL A 169 19.81 5.10 0.50
C VAL A 169 18.91 4.61 1.64
N ALA A 170 19.20 3.46 2.22
CA ALA A 170 18.46 2.86 3.34
C ALA A 170 19.41 2.18 4.33
N SER A 171 18.89 1.74 5.48
CA SER A 171 19.61 0.89 6.43
C SER A 171 20.03 -0.43 5.77
N GLU A 172 21.10 -1.06 6.27
CA GLU A 172 21.61 -2.33 5.74
C GLU A 172 20.65 -3.52 5.89
N VAL A 173 19.68 -3.40 6.80
CA VAL A 173 18.64 -4.42 7.00
C VAL A 173 17.52 -4.30 5.96
N ILE A 174 17.54 -3.27 5.11
CA ILE A 174 16.49 -2.98 4.13
C ILE A 174 16.90 -3.45 2.74
N THR A 175 16.08 -4.32 2.19
CA THR A 175 16.08 -4.68 0.75
C THR A 175 14.70 -4.36 0.19
N VAL A 176 14.67 -3.58 -0.91
CA VAL A 176 13.43 -3.20 -1.61
C VAL A 176 13.43 -3.79 -3.00
N ILE A 177 12.33 -4.45 -3.34
CA ILE A 177 12.09 -4.99 -4.67
C ILE A 177 10.81 -4.41 -5.26
N ASP A 178 10.71 -4.37 -6.58
CA ASP A 178 9.42 -4.28 -7.28
C ASP A 178 9.21 -5.59 -8.05
N ASP A 179 8.16 -6.33 -7.71
CA ASP A 179 7.93 -7.70 -8.22
C ASP A 179 6.62 -7.79 -9.00
N GLY A 180 6.73 -7.63 -10.31
CA GLY A 180 5.61 -7.79 -11.23
C GLY A 180 5.22 -9.25 -11.50
N THR A 181 6.02 -10.22 -11.00
CA THR A 181 5.79 -11.64 -11.24
C THR A 181 4.88 -12.30 -10.20
N ILE A 182 4.55 -11.59 -9.12
CA ILE A 182 3.65 -12.12 -8.08
C ILE A 182 2.32 -12.53 -8.74
N PRO A 183 1.83 -13.76 -8.50
CA PRO A 183 0.61 -14.26 -9.10
C PRO A 183 -0.58 -13.33 -8.87
N GLY A 184 -1.36 -13.10 -9.92
CA GLY A 184 -2.51 -12.21 -9.89
C GLY A 184 -2.23 -10.82 -10.47
N LEU A 185 -0.98 -10.46 -10.85
CA LEU A 185 -0.73 -9.14 -11.41
C LEU A 185 -0.57 -9.12 -12.93
N ARG A 186 0.55 -9.58 -13.47
CA ARG A 186 0.80 -9.37 -14.90
C ARG A 186 1.89 -10.31 -15.42
N GLY A 187 1.69 -10.85 -16.62
CA GLY A 187 2.79 -11.51 -17.34
C GLY A 187 3.67 -10.51 -18.09
N TYR A 188 3.08 -9.35 -18.45
CA TYR A 188 3.72 -8.31 -19.25
C TYR A 188 3.29 -6.93 -18.77
N ASP A 189 4.18 -5.93 -18.94
CA ASP A 189 3.81 -4.52 -18.80
C ASP A 189 2.95 -4.05 -20.01
N ASP A 190 2.56 -2.78 -20.01
CA ASP A 190 1.70 -2.24 -21.07
C ASP A 190 2.47 -1.85 -22.35
N GLU A 191 3.78 -2.11 -22.39
CA GLU A 191 4.66 -2.04 -23.57
C GLU A 191 4.99 -3.42 -24.17
N GLY A 192 4.55 -4.51 -23.51
CA GLY A 192 4.78 -5.90 -23.91
C GLY A 192 6.09 -6.48 -23.42
N ASN A 193 6.76 -5.84 -22.47
CA ASN A 193 7.95 -6.39 -21.82
C ASN A 193 7.51 -7.37 -20.71
N ALA A 194 8.26 -8.46 -20.54
CA ALA A 194 8.00 -9.39 -19.46
C ALA A 194 8.06 -8.70 -18.10
N SER A 195 7.11 -9.00 -17.23
CA SER A 195 7.18 -8.56 -15.83
C SER A 195 8.33 -9.28 -15.13
N GLU A 196 9.09 -8.55 -14.34
CA GLU A 196 10.27 -9.04 -13.66
C GLU A 196 10.20 -8.74 -12.15
N LYS A 197 11.07 -9.42 -11.40
CA LYS A 197 11.42 -9.07 -10.04
C LYS A 197 12.66 -8.19 -10.08
N THR A 198 12.48 -6.91 -9.93
CA THR A 198 13.57 -5.92 -9.95
C THR A 198 14.03 -5.62 -8.52
N VAL A 199 15.31 -5.87 -8.23
CA VAL A 199 15.92 -5.46 -6.95
C VAL A 199 16.30 -3.98 -7.06
N LEU A 200 15.54 -3.12 -6.41
CA LEU A 200 15.74 -1.67 -6.41
C LEU A 200 16.82 -1.25 -5.40
N VAL A 201 16.72 -1.77 -4.17
CA VAL A 201 17.68 -1.54 -3.09
C VAL A 201 18.08 -2.89 -2.50
N GLU A 202 19.37 -3.14 -2.34
CA GLU A 202 19.89 -4.35 -1.72
C GLU A 202 20.77 -4.00 -0.54
N ASN A 203 20.42 -4.47 0.65
CA ASN A 203 21.14 -4.18 1.90
C ASN A 203 21.44 -2.68 2.07
N GLY A 204 20.44 -1.85 1.78
CA GLY A 204 20.50 -0.39 1.85
C GLY A 204 21.18 0.31 0.67
N ILE A 205 21.73 -0.41 -0.31
CA ILE A 205 22.41 0.17 -1.47
C ILE A 205 21.47 0.21 -2.68
N LEU A 206 21.28 1.38 -3.29
CA LEU A 206 20.48 1.55 -4.49
C LEU A 206 21.13 0.85 -5.68
N LYS A 207 20.41 -0.02 -6.35
CA LYS A 207 20.92 -0.83 -7.49
C LYS A 207 20.48 -0.29 -8.84
N THR A 208 19.23 0.10 -8.97
CA THR A 208 18.64 0.59 -10.22
C THR A 208 17.35 1.36 -9.96
N TYR A 209 16.77 1.92 -11.01
CA TYR A 209 15.45 2.53 -11.04
C TYR A 209 14.47 1.66 -11.84
N MET A 210 13.17 1.83 -11.59
CA MET A 210 12.12 1.24 -12.42
C MET A 210 12.03 1.99 -13.74
N THR A 211 12.03 1.26 -14.88
CA THR A 211 12.08 1.82 -16.21
C THR A 211 10.90 1.39 -17.08
N ASP A 212 10.49 2.27 -17.99
CA ASP A 212 9.82 1.96 -19.24
C ASP A 212 10.84 1.88 -20.38
N PHE A 213 10.40 1.61 -21.60
CA PHE A 213 11.27 1.54 -22.75
C PHE A 213 12.03 2.86 -23.01
N ILE A 214 11.34 3.99 -22.92
CA ILE A 214 11.92 5.31 -23.19
C ILE A 214 13.02 5.64 -22.18
N THR A 215 12.76 5.48 -20.91
CA THR A 215 13.72 5.80 -19.84
C THR A 215 14.87 4.81 -19.79
N SER A 216 14.62 3.53 -20.08
CA SER A 216 15.68 2.53 -20.23
C SER A 216 16.70 2.94 -21.28
N VAL A 217 16.25 3.34 -22.48
CA VAL A 217 17.14 3.79 -23.55
C VAL A 217 17.80 5.13 -23.22
N ARG A 218 17.02 6.09 -22.74
CA ARG A 218 17.49 7.47 -22.48
C ARG A 218 18.57 7.53 -21.40
N PHE A 219 18.43 6.76 -20.35
CA PHE A 219 19.35 6.77 -19.20
C PHE A 219 20.31 5.57 -19.18
N ASN A 220 20.27 4.73 -20.22
CA ASN A 220 21.09 3.52 -20.33
C ASN A 220 20.96 2.61 -19.10
N LEU A 221 19.71 2.33 -18.71
CA LEU A 221 19.34 1.48 -17.59
C LEU A 221 18.73 0.16 -18.09
N PRO A 222 18.80 -0.93 -17.31
CA PRO A 222 18.05 -2.16 -17.61
C PRO A 222 16.56 -1.88 -17.76
N LEU A 223 15.91 -2.57 -18.69
CA LEU A 223 14.45 -2.53 -18.80
C LEU A 223 13.85 -3.42 -17.71
N SER A 224 12.93 -2.88 -16.90
CA SER A 224 12.42 -3.55 -15.69
C SER A 224 10.97 -4.03 -15.78
N GLY A 225 10.31 -3.89 -16.95
CA GLY A 225 8.91 -4.30 -17.10
C GLY A 225 7.92 -3.44 -16.32
N ASN A 226 8.27 -2.17 -16.08
CA ASN A 226 7.45 -1.22 -15.33
C ASN A 226 6.77 -0.17 -16.23
N GLY A 227 6.78 -0.34 -17.56
CA GLY A 227 6.10 0.53 -18.50
C GLY A 227 4.58 0.36 -18.42
N ARG A 228 3.89 1.20 -17.63
CA ARG A 228 2.46 1.04 -17.32
C ARG A 228 1.64 2.27 -17.67
N ARG A 229 0.37 2.05 -18.02
CA ARG A 229 -0.60 3.11 -18.34
C ARG A 229 -1.99 2.75 -17.84
N GLU A 230 -2.82 3.76 -17.61
CA GLU A 230 -4.22 3.55 -17.21
C GLU A 230 -5.03 2.90 -18.33
N THR A 231 -4.95 3.47 -19.55
CA THR A 231 -5.69 2.96 -20.73
C THR A 231 -4.81 3.03 -21.99
N TYR A 232 -5.28 2.47 -23.09
CA TYR A 232 -4.62 2.57 -24.40
C TYR A 232 -4.47 4.01 -24.92
N ARG A 233 -5.22 4.97 -24.35
CA ARG A 233 -5.17 6.40 -24.72
C ARG A 233 -4.01 7.14 -24.05
N ASN A 234 -3.42 6.55 -23.03
CA ASN A 234 -2.33 7.13 -22.26
C ASN A 234 -0.99 6.58 -22.76
N ARG A 235 0.07 7.36 -22.64
CA ARG A 235 1.42 6.84 -22.84
C ARG A 235 1.83 5.99 -21.64
N PRO A 236 2.61 4.92 -21.84
CA PRO A 236 3.24 4.22 -20.73
C PRO A 236 4.22 5.13 -19.98
N LEU A 237 4.37 4.90 -18.71
CA LEU A 237 5.30 5.58 -17.81
C LEU A 237 5.93 4.54 -16.89
N PRO A 238 7.14 4.76 -16.36
CA PRO A 238 7.67 3.95 -15.26
C PRO A 238 6.73 4.02 -14.06
N ARG A 239 6.23 2.88 -13.61
CA ARG A 239 5.25 2.76 -12.52
C ARG A 239 5.53 1.50 -11.71
N MET A 240 5.37 1.60 -10.41
CA MET A 240 5.40 0.47 -9.48
C MET A 240 4.42 -0.63 -9.89
N THR A 241 4.75 -1.88 -9.54
CA THR A 241 3.87 -3.05 -9.62
C THR A 241 3.52 -3.55 -8.22
N ASN A 242 4.37 -4.37 -7.61
CA ASN A 242 4.32 -4.70 -6.19
C ASN A 242 5.64 -4.27 -5.55
N THR A 243 5.63 -3.13 -4.91
CA THR A 243 6.81 -2.61 -4.21
C THR A 243 6.84 -3.18 -2.80
N ILE A 244 7.93 -3.88 -2.47
CA ILE A 244 8.03 -4.70 -1.27
C ILE A 244 9.32 -4.41 -0.53
N ILE A 245 9.24 -4.11 0.78
CA ILE A 245 10.37 -4.31 1.68
C ILE A 245 10.42 -5.81 2.01
N GLN A 246 11.54 -6.45 1.75
CA GLN A 246 11.69 -7.89 2.00
C GLN A 246 11.67 -8.18 3.51
N PRO A 247 11.06 -9.31 3.93
CA PRO A 247 11.08 -9.74 5.32
C PRO A 247 12.49 -9.94 5.86
N GLY A 248 12.65 -9.63 7.16
CA GLY A 248 13.84 -9.94 7.95
C GLY A 248 13.73 -11.31 8.65
N SER A 249 14.35 -11.42 9.81
CA SER A 249 14.41 -12.68 10.58
C SER A 249 13.66 -12.66 11.91
N LEU A 250 13.32 -11.49 12.43
CA LEU A 250 12.67 -11.35 13.73
C LEU A 250 11.16 -11.61 13.64
N SER A 251 10.55 -12.13 14.69
CA SER A 251 9.09 -12.15 14.76
C SER A 251 8.54 -10.73 14.97
N PRO A 252 7.28 -10.44 14.58
CA PRO A 252 6.66 -9.15 14.86
C PRO A 252 6.70 -8.77 16.34
N GLU A 253 6.52 -9.74 17.25
CA GLU A 253 6.56 -9.54 18.70
C GLU A 253 7.96 -9.15 19.15
N GLU A 254 9.01 -9.74 18.59
CA GLU A 254 10.39 -9.36 18.87
C GLU A 254 10.66 -7.93 18.43
N VAL A 255 10.19 -7.52 17.24
CA VAL A 255 10.31 -6.13 16.75
C VAL A 255 9.60 -5.16 17.69
N ILE A 256 8.35 -5.46 18.09
CA ILE A 256 7.56 -4.63 19.01
C ILE A 256 8.28 -4.49 20.35
N SER A 257 8.85 -5.59 20.86
CA SER A 257 9.56 -5.58 22.15
C SER A 257 10.76 -4.66 22.19
N LYS A 258 11.42 -4.37 21.03
CA LYS A 258 12.56 -3.44 20.95
C LYS A 258 12.15 -1.98 21.13
N ALA A 259 10.89 -1.63 20.87
CA ALA A 259 10.42 -0.25 20.96
C ALA A 259 10.24 0.25 22.41
N HIS A 260 10.25 -0.60 23.43
CA HIS A 260 9.98 -0.31 24.84
C HIS A 260 8.81 0.64 25.10
N LYS A 261 8.82 1.84 24.49
CA LYS A 261 7.75 2.85 24.55
C LYS A 261 7.65 3.53 23.18
N GLY A 262 6.43 3.79 22.72
CA GLY A 262 6.18 4.44 21.42
C GLY A 262 4.77 4.20 20.92
N VAL A 263 4.62 4.15 19.60
CA VAL A 263 3.34 3.90 18.93
C VAL A 263 3.46 2.67 18.03
N PHE A 264 2.48 1.80 18.11
CA PHE A 264 2.26 0.72 17.16
C PHE A 264 1.19 1.15 16.16
N VAL A 265 1.53 1.16 14.88
CA VAL A 265 0.62 1.49 13.78
C VAL A 265 0.19 0.21 13.11
N LYS A 266 -1.06 -0.19 13.33
CA LYS A 266 -1.61 -1.38 12.72
C LYS A 266 -2.13 -1.12 11.32
N LYS A 267 -2.79 0.04 11.09
CA LYS A 267 -3.25 0.46 9.77
C LYS A 267 -2.91 1.92 9.52
N MET A 268 -2.38 2.18 8.35
CA MET A 268 -2.20 3.55 7.87
C MET A 268 -3.48 4.04 7.19
N GLY A 269 -3.71 5.33 7.29
CA GLY A 269 -4.73 6.04 6.52
C GLY A 269 -4.12 6.69 5.27
N GLY A 270 -4.84 7.66 4.71
CA GLY A 270 -4.34 8.44 3.59
C GLY A 270 -3.18 9.36 3.97
N GLY A 271 -2.39 9.73 2.98
CA GLY A 271 -1.25 10.63 3.16
C GLY A 271 -0.76 11.24 1.85
N GLN A 272 0.32 11.97 1.95
CA GLN A 272 0.97 12.65 0.82
C GLN A 272 2.49 12.58 0.97
N VAL A 273 3.18 12.54 -0.16
CA VAL A 273 4.63 12.66 -0.24
C VAL A 273 5.04 13.76 -1.23
N ASN A 274 6.10 14.45 -0.90
CA ASN A 274 6.83 15.29 -1.83
C ASN A 274 8.03 14.51 -2.35
N THR A 275 7.96 14.01 -3.58
CA THR A 275 9.00 13.16 -4.18
C THR A 275 10.33 13.88 -4.37
N VAL A 276 10.32 15.21 -4.48
CA VAL A 276 11.54 16.02 -4.71
C VAL A 276 12.44 16.05 -3.47
N ASN A 277 11.85 16.20 -2.28
CA ASN A 277 12.59 16.30 -1.01
C ASN A 277 12.38 15.09 -0.09
N GLY A 278 11.38 14.24 -0.37
CA GLY A 278 11.06 13.04 0.39
C GLY A 278 10.22 13.26 1.66
N ASP A 279 9.71 14.46 1.90
CA ASP A 279 8.87 14.73 3.06
C ASP A 279 7.48 14.12 2.88
N PHE A 280 6.92 13.57 3.95
CA PHE A 280 5.59 12.96 3.93
C PHE A 280 4.78 13.25 5.20
N VAL A 281 3.47 13.13 5.05
CA VAL A 281 2.49 13.12 6.14
C VAL A 281 1.47 12.02 5.88
N PHE A 282 1.26 11.14 6.87
CA PHE A 282 0.26 10.07 6.81
C PHE A 282 -0.62 10.08 8.06
N SER A 283 -1.92 9.87 7.90
CA SER A 283 -2.82 9.59 9.02
C SER A 283 -2.65 8.15 9.50
N ILE A 284 -2.93 7.92 10.78
CA ILE A 284 -3.03 6.59 11.37
C ILE A 284 -4.52 6.27 11.53
N SER A 285 -4.99 5.22 10.85
CA SER A 285 -6.39 4.79 10.93
C SER A 285 -6.65 3.76 12.04
N GLU A 286 -5.60 3.03 12.44
CA GLU A 286 -5.64 2.14 13.62
C GLU A 286 -4.25 2.12 14.26
N GLY A 287 -4.14 2.57 15.49
CA GLY A 287 -2.88 2.62 16.24
C GLY A 287 -3.05 2.40 17.72
N TYR A 288 -1.95 2.07 18.38
CA TYR A 288 -1.91 1.74 19.80
C TYR A 288 -0.65 2.32 20.44
N LEU A 289 -0.67 2.54 21.74
CA LEU A 289 0.56 2.80 22.49
C LEU A 289 1.39 1.53 22.59
N ILE A 290 2.72 1.70 22.64
CA ILE A 290 3.62 0.66 23.09
C ILE A 290 4.10 1.05 24.49
N GLU A 291 3.91 0.13 25.44
CA GLU A 291 4.37 0.29 26.83
C GLU A 291 5.11 -0.99 27.26
N ASN A 292 6.33 -0.82 27.76
CA ASN A 292 7.19 -1.94 28.18
C ASN A 292 7.35 -3.03 27.08
N GLY A 293 7.46 -2.59 25.79
CA GLY A 293 7.62 -3.50 24.66
C GLY A 293 6.38 -4.31 24.30
N ARG A 294 5.19 -3.85 24.70
CA ARG A 294 3.90 -4.51 24.42
C ARG A 294 2.87 -3.52 23.87
N ILE A 295 1.98 -4.02 23.04
CA ILE A 295 0.85 -3.24 22.52
C ILE A 295 -0.12 -2.98 23.70
N GLY A 296 -0.42 -1.70 23.92
CA GLY A 296 -1.27 -1.21 24.98
C GLY A 296 -2.60 -0.64 24.45
N GLU A 297 -3.00 0.52 24.98
CA GLU A 297 -4.28 1.15 24.67
C GLU A 297 -4.35 1.70 23.23
N PRO A 298 -5.53 1.65 22.57
CA PRO A 298 -5.75 2.26 21.27
C PRO A 298 -5.65 3.79 21.32
N ILE A 299 -5.17 4.39 20.24
CA ILE A 299 -5.05 5.84 20.06
C ILE A 299 -5.82 6.32 18.84
N ARG A 300 -6.25 7.59 18.85
CA ARG A 300 -6.90 8.29 17.75
C ARG A 300 -6.26 9.65 17.45
N GLY A 301 -6.55 10.17 16.27
CA GLY A 301 -6.10 11.51 15.86
C GLY A 301 -4.60 11.60 15.65
N ALA A 302 -3.95 10.50 15.31
CA ALA A 302 -2.51 10.44 15.09
C ALA A 302 -2.14 10.64 13.61
N THR A 303 -1.03 11.34 13.39
CA THR A 303 -0.37 11.45 12.08
C THR A 303 1.11 11.10 12.21
N LEU A 304 1.69 10.52 11.16
CA LEU A 304 3.14 10.35 11.03
C LEU A 304 3.67 11.42 10.09
N ILE A 305 4.71 12.12 10.55
CA ILE A 305 5.38 13.18 9.78
C ILE A 305 6.85 12.84 9.72
N GLY A 306 7.39 12.78 8.51
CA GLY A 306 8.78 12.38 8.35
C GLY A 306 9.35 12.68 6.98
N ASN A 307 10.58 12.19 6.78
CA ASN A 307 11.30 12.28 5.52
C ASN A 307 11.74 10.87 5.12
N GLY A 308 11.27 10.39 3.97
CA GLY A 308 11.46 9.02 3.52
C GLY A 308 12.90 8.53 3.56
N PRO A 309 13.88 9.21 2.92
CA PRO A 309 15.29 8.85 2.99
C PRO A 309 15.87 8.77 4.40
N LYS A 310 15.48 9.68 5.29
CA LYS A 310 15.96 9.66 6.68
C LYS A 310 15.40 8.47 7.43
N ILE A 311 14.11 8.21 7.28
CA ILE A 311 13.44 7.09 7.96
C ILE A 311 13.97 5.75 7.45
N LEU A 312 14.09 5.55 6.12
CA LEU A 312 14.64 4.31 5.58
C LEU A 312 16.06 4.01 6.06
N LYS A 313 16.88 5.06 6.30
CA LYS A 313 18.21 4.92 6.87
C LYS A 313 18.21 4.62 8.37
N SER A 314 17.14 4.97 9.08
CA SER A 314 17.03 4.79 10.54
C SER A 314 16.35 3.49 10.96
N ILE A 315 15.72 2.74 10.04
CA ILE A 315 15.08 1.46 10.39
C ILE A 315 16.13 0.50 10.93
N GLU A 316 15.88 -0.03 12.15
CA GLU A 316 16.82 -0.90 12.85
C GLU A 316 16.41 -2.38 12.80
N TYR A 317 15.10 -2.65 12.84
CA TYR A 317 14.58 -4.01 12.95
C TYR A 317 13.48 -4.26 11.94
N VAL A 318 13.51 -5.46 11.36
CA VAL A 318 12.59 -5.91 10.30
C VAL A 318 12.04 -7.27 10.68
N GLY A 319 10.72 -7.40 10.67
CA GLY A 319 10.00 -8.64 10.95
C GLY A 319 10.08 -9.67 9.83
N ASN A 320 9.72 -10.91 10.13
CA ASN A 320 9.67 -12.02 9.18
C ASN A 320 8.26 -12.23 8.57
N ASP A 321 7.32 -11.41 8.96
CA ASP A 321 5.97 -11.34 8.39
C ASP A 321 5.96 -10.51 7.10
N LEU A 322 4.87 -10.58 6.35
CA LEU A 322 4.67 -9.75 5.17
C LEU A 322 3.17 -9.48 4.99
N GLY A 323 2.80 -8.21 4.96
CA GLY A 323 1.42 -7.79 4.71
C GLY A 323 1.32 -6.92 3.47
N PHE A 324 0.27 -7.15 2.68
CA PHE A 324 -0.01 -6.41 1.46
C PHE A 324 -1.11 -5.38 1.68
N GLY A 325 -0.89 -4.18 1.16
CA GLY A 325 -1.90 -3.18 0.88
C GLY A 325 -2.21 -3.13 -0.60
N ILE A 326 -3.45 -2.81 -0.95
CA ILE A 326 -3.86 -2.56 -2.33
C ILE A 326 -4.18 -1.09 -2.50
N GLY A 327 -3.89 -0.54 -3.67
CA GLY A 327 -4.16 0.84 -3.97
C GLY A 327 -4.25 1.14 -5.45
N THR A 328 -4.59 2.39 -5.73
CA THR A 328 -4.47 2.98 -7.05
C THR A 328 -3.47 4.11 -6.97
N CYS A 329 -2.32 3.90 -7.57
CA CYS A 329 -1.28 4.91 -7.67
C CYS A 329 -1.64 5.94 -8.73
N GLY A 330 -1.60 7.23 -8.39
CA GLY A 330 -1.83 8.34 -9.31
C GLY A 330 -0.52 8.97 -9.79
N LYS A 331 -0.33 9.10 -11.11
CA LYS A 331 0.82 9.80 -11.71
C LYS A 331 0.43 10.35 -13.08
N ASP A 332 0.78 11.59 -13.37
CA ASP A 332 0.47 12.27 -14.65
C ASP A 332 -1.02 12.18 -15.04
N GLY A 333 -1.93 12.28 -14.07
CA GLY A 333 -3.37 12.15 -14.30
C GLY A 333 -3.82 10.72 -14.65
N GLN A 334 -2.97 9.72 -14.48
CA GLN A 334 -3.24 8.31 -14.75
C GLN A 334 -3.32 7.50 -13.45
N GLY A 335 -4.40 6.72 -13.27
CA GLY A 335 -4.53 5.73 -12.20
C GLY A 335 -3.98 4.37 -12.62
N ALA A 336 -3.14 3.74 -11.81
CA ALA A 336 -2.70 2.37 -12.03
C ALA A 336 -2.85 1.54 -10.76
N PRO A 337 -3.49 0.35 -10.82
CA PRO A 337 -3.56 -0.54 -9.67
C PRO A 337 -2.17 -0.98 -9.23
N VAL A 338 -1.92 -0.93 -7.94
CA VAL A 338 -0.67 -1.36 -7.30
C VAL A 338 -0.97 -2.20 -6.07
N ALA A 339 0.00 -2.99 -5.65
CA ALA A 339 0.05 -3.50 -4.30
C ALA A 339 1.43 -3.20 -3.70
N ASP A 340 1.45 -2.91 -2.42
CA ASP A 340 2.65 -2.57 -1.70
C ASP A 340 2.72 -3.45 -0.48
N ALA A 341 3.91 -3.92 -0.12
CA ALA A 341 4.05 -4.80 1.01
C ALA A 341 5.26 -4.43 1.87
N GLN A 342 5.09 -4.63 3.16
CA GLN A 342 6.16 -4.50 4.12
C GLN A 342 6.00 -5.51 5.25
N PRO A 343 7.11 -5.91 5.88
CA PRO A 343 7.08 -6.59 7.16
C PRO A 343 6.82 -5.60 8.30
N THR A 344 6.68 -6.12 9.51
CA THR A 344 6.71 -5.28 10.71
C THR A 344 8.07 -4.60 10.85
N LEU A 345 8.08 -3.27 11.01
CA LEU A 345 9.29 -2.43 11.00
C LEU A 345 9.36 -1.57 12.27
N LEU A 346 10.56 -1.42 12.84
CA LEU A 346 10.82 -0.42 13.90
C LEU A 346 11.57 0.78 13.32
N ILE A 347 10.94 1.94 13.43
CA ILE A 347 11.52 3.25 13.17
C ILE A 347 11.83 3.87 14.54
N PRO A 348 13.11 4.08 14.91
CA PRO A 348 13.48 4.52 16.27
C PRO A 348 13.02 5.94 16.58
N GLU A 349 12.98 6.80 15.56
CA GLU A 349 12.60 8.21 15.71
C GLU A 349 11.77 8.70 14.52
N ILE A 350 10.52 9.05 14.78
CA ILE A 350 9.62 9.70 13.83
C ILE A 350 8.68 10.64 14.58
N THR A 351 8.29 11.74 13.95
CA THR A 351 7.33 12.65 14.54
C THR A 351 5.92 12.09 14.44
N VAL A 352 5.29 11.91 15.59
CA VAL A 352 3.87 11.64 15.72
C VAL A 352 3.17 12.96 16.03
N GLY A 353 2.29 13.40 15.11
CA GLY A 353 1.37 14.50 15.35
C GLY A 353 0.13 13.93 16.04
N GLY A 354 -0.24 14.55 17.17
CA GLY A 354 -1.46 14.22 17.92
C GLY A 354 -2.32 15.46 18.09
N GLU A 355 -3.49 15.33 18.68
CA GLU A 355 -4.25 16.48 19.14
C GLU A 355 -3.49 17.12 20.32
N ILE A 356 -3.16 18.42 20.19
CA ILE A 356 -2.59 19.17 21.31
C ILE A 356 -3.66 19.22 22.40
N THR A 357 -3.47 18.48 23.48
CA THR A 357 -4.23 18.69 24.71
C THR A 357 -3.80 20.05 25.24
N GLY A 358 -4.66 21.06 25.10
CA GLY A 358 -4.43 22.32 25.75
C GLY A 358 -4.21 22.09 27.24
N ASN A 359 -3.09 22.60 27.72
CA ASN A 359 -2.61 22.69 29.11
C ASN A 359 -3.48 22.02 30.18
N GLU A 360 -3.00 20.93 30.76
CA GLU A 360 -3.10 20.75 32.19
C GLU A 360 -1.90 21.38 32.90
#